data_2fec2198715344dff7eaab35a2acb2e6
#
_entry.id   2fec2198715344dff7eaab35a2acb2e6
#
_cell.length_a   1.000
_cell.length_b   1.000
_cell.length_c   1.000
_cell.angle_alpha   90.00
_cell.angle_beta   90.00
_cell.angle_gamma   90.00
#
_symmetry.space_group_name_H-M   'P 1'
#
loop_
_entity.id
_entity.type
_entity.pdbx_description
1 polymer ?
#
loop_
_entity_poly.entity_id
_entity_poly.type
_entity_poly.pdbx_seq_one_letter_code
_entity_poly.pdbx_strand_id
1 'polypeptide(L)'
;SIHYGEASAFITEYLKSHTFKLLEKVAEGLAEEMLVRIAGLQKVQIEIKKPWAPVGLPLKTVSVEIEREWHTAYIALGSNMGDSRSILEAAVQALDEIKNTKVEKVSTFITTPPYGVTDQPDFLNGCLKLSTLLYPEELLKELNRIEKEAGRERIIHWGPRTLDLDIIFYGDQIIEEDDLCVPHIDMQNREFVLGPMCEIAPHKRHPVLKETMTEMLVKLKGNN
;
A
#
# COMPACT_ATOMS: atom_id res chain seq x y z
N SER A 1 -1.61 3.53 25.65
CA SER A 1 -3.06 3.21 25.84
C SER A 1 -3.87 4.40 25.41
N ILE A 2 -4.91 4.15 24.64
CA ILE A 2 -5.83 5.19 24.17
C ILE A 2 -6.68 5.66 25.34
N HIS A 3 -6.77 6.97 25.55
CA HIS A 3 -7.57 7.54 26.62
C HIS A 3 -9.04 7.66 26.16
N TYR A 4 -9.96 6.90 26.79
CA TYR A 4 -11.38 6.86 26.39
C TYR A 4 -12.04 8.24 26.38
N GLY A 5 -11.67 9.14 27.31
CA GLY A 5 -12.19 10.50 27.37
C GLY A 5 -11.81 11.33 26.14
N GLU A 6 -10.59 11.21 25.64
CA GLU A 6 -10.12 11.89 24.44
C GLU A 6 -10.83 11.36 23.21
N ALA A 7 -10.96 10.04 23.08
CA ALA A 7 -11.69 9.43 21.97
C ALA A 7 -13.18 9.86 21.97
N SER A 8 -13.83 9.87 23.12
CA SER A 8 -15.23 10.31 23.24
C SER A 8 -15.41 11.79 22.89
N ALA A 9 -14.51 12.66 23.36
CA ALA A 9 -14.53 14.08 23.04
C ALA A 9 -14.35 14.29 21.53
N PHE A 10 -13.39 13.59 20.93
CA PHE A 10 -13.10 13.63 19.49
C PHE A 10 -14.34 13.22 18.65
N ILE A 11 -14.95 12.08 18.97
CA ILE A 11 -16.15 11.59 18.28
C ILE A 11 -17.29 12.62 18.37
N THR A 12 -17.49 13.19 19.57
CA THR A 12 -18.54 14.19 19.80
C THR A 12 -18.32 15.45 18.96
N GLU A 13 -17.10 15.94 18.92
CA GLU A 13 -16.73 17.12 18.15
C GLU A 13 -16.87 16.87 16.64
N TYR A 14 -16.38 15.71 16.16
CA TYR A 14 -16.49 15.32 14.77
C TYR A 14 -17.96 15.28 14.31
N LEU A 15 -18.84 14.64 15.07
CA LEU A 15 -20.26 14.53 14.74
C LEU A 15 -20.99 15.87 14.78
N LYS A 16 -20.56 16.82 15.62
CA LYS A 16 -21.15 18.18 15.71
C LYS A 16 -20.67 19.09 14.59
N SER A 17 -19.43 18.93 14.14
CA SER A 17 -18.82 19.81 13.13
C SER A 17 -19.11 19.41 11.70
N HIS A 18 -19.66 18.21 11.45
CA HIS A 18 -19.91 17.71 10.12
C HIS A 18 -21.38 17.33 9.92
N THR A 19 -21.86 17.54 8.68
CA THR A 19 -23.20 17.11 8.26
C THR A 19 -23.06 16.10 7.11
N PHE A 20 -23.67 14.94 7.27
CA PHE A 20 -23.59 13.85 6.31
C PHE A 20 -24.99 13.45 5.82
N LYS A 21 -25.09 13.04 4.56
CA LYS A 21 -26.32 12.51 3.97
C LYS A 21 -26.49 11.01 4.21
N LEU A 22 -25.40 10.28 4.42
CA LEU A 22 -25.36 8.82 4.55
C LEU A 22 -24.59 8.42 5.82
N LEU A 23 -25.08 7.38 6.51
CA LEU A 23 -24.42 6.83 7.71
C LEU A 23 -23.03 6.24 7.38
N GLU A 24 -22.91 5.65 6.20
CA GLU A 24 -21.67 5.09 5.67
C GLU A 24 -20.58 6.17 5.61
N LYS A 25 -20.91 7.36 5.12
CA LYS A 25 -19.97 8.49 5.04
C LYS A 25 -19.55 9.02 6.41
N VAL A 26 -20.45 8.97 7.39
CA VAL A 26 -20.11 9.32 8.78
C VAL A 26 -19.12 8.32 9.35
N ALA A 27 -19.42 7.02 9.19
CA ALA A 27 -18.59 5.93 9.71
C ALA A 27 -17.19 5.96 9.10
N GLU A 28 -17.10 6.05 7.78
CA GLU A 28 -15.84 6.14 7.02
C GLU A 28 -14.97 7.33 7.46
N GLY A 29 -15.54 8.54 7.40
CA GLY A 29 -14.80 9.75 7.74
C GLY A 29 -14.38 9.79 9.21
N LEU A 30 -15.23 9.29 10.13
CA LEU A 30 -14.86 9.19 11.53
C LEU A 30 -13.73 8.20 11.77
N ALA A 31 -13.77 7.01 11.14
CA ALA A 31 -12.74 6.00 11.27
C ALA A 31 -11.38 6.50 10.75
N GLU A 32 -11.38 7.12 9.58
CA GLU A 32 -10.20 7.72 8.96
C GLU A 32 -9.57 8.79 9.86
N GLU A 33 -10.38 9.75 10.32
CA GLU A 33 -9.90 10.84 11.18
C GLU A 33 -9.39 10.33 12.54
N MET A 34 -10.02 9.31 13.13
CA MET A 34 -9.54 8.69 14.36
C MET A 34 -8.18 8.03 14.16
N LEU A 35 -8.01 7.25 13.09
CA LEU A 35 -6.75 6.55 12.79
C LEU A 35 -5.61 7.51 12.51
N VAL A 36 -5.89 8.66 11.88
CA VAL A 36 -4.89 9.67 11.56
C VAL A 36 -4.51 10.52 12.77
N ARG A 37 -5.49 10.92 13.60
CA ARG A 37 -5.27 11.90 14.67
C ARG A 37 -4.96 11.30 16.04
N ILE A 38 -5.43 10.08 16.30
CA ILE A 38 -5.17 9.43 17.59
C ILE A 38 -3.86 8.64 17.50
N ALA A 39 -2.83 9.16 18.12
CA ALA A 39 -1.51 8.53 18.09
C ALA A 39 -1.53 7.09 18.62
N GLY A 40 -0.95 6.17 17.85
CA GLY A 40 -0.86 4.75 18.21
C GLY A 40 -2.13 3.93 17.96
N LEU A 41 -3.19 4.54 17.42
CA LEU A 41 -4.38 3.81 16.99
C LEU A 41 -4.08 3.09 15.67
N GLN A 42 -4.18 1.76 15.68
CA GLN A 42 -3.88 0.94 14.50
C GLN A 42 -5.14 0.44 13.79
N LYS A 43 -6.22 0.25 14.56
CA LYS A 43 -7.46 -0.32 14.08
C LYS A 43 -8.65 0.28 14.83
N VAL A 44 -9.73 0.50 14.10
CA VAL A 44 -11.04 0.91 14.66
C VAL A 44 -12.16 0.07 14.07
N GLN A 45 -13.13 -0.23 14.89
CA GLN A 45 -14.44 -0.77 14.50
C GLN A 45 -15.49 0.21 14.97
N ILE A 46 -16.32 0.69 14.07
CA ILE A 46 -17.33 1.71 14.34
C ILE A 46 -18.69 1.20 13.92
N GLU A 47 -19.64 1.19 14.84
CA GLU A 47 -21.05 1.00 14.55
C GLU A 47 -21.80 2.31 14.78
N ILE A 48 -22.47 2.83 13.75
CA ILE A 48 -23.34 3.99 13.85
C ILE A 48 -24.79 3.54 13.75
N LYS A 49 -25.56 3.82 14.81
CA LYS A 49 -26.99 3.49 14.90
C LYS A 49 -27.83 4.73 14.67
N LYS A 50 -28.86 4.63 13.83
CA LYS A 50 -29.90 5.63 13.62
C LYS A 50 -31.24 5.09 14.11
N PRO A 51 -31.59 5.33 15.37
CA PRO A 51 -32.97 5.04 15.88
C PRO A 51 -33.98 5.87 15.08
N TRP A 52 -35.15 5.33 14.82
CA TRP A 52 -36.23 6.05 14.16
C TRP A 52 -35.93 6.47 12.71
N ALA A 53 -35.19 5.65 11.98
CA ALA A 53 -34.95 5.91 10.56
C ALA A 53 -36.29 5.92 9.79
N PRO A 54 -36.58 6.93 8.95
CA PRO A 54 -37.88 7.06 8.24
C PRO A 54 -37.88 6.16 7.00
N VAL A 55 -37.87 4.84 7.18
CA VAL A 55 -37.80 3.85 6.06
C VAL A 55 -39.17 3.23 5.73
N GLY A 56 -40.26 3.68 6.36
CA GLY A 56 -41.61 3.19 6.09
C GLY A 56 -41.88 1.73 6.49
N LEU A 57 -40.97 1.10 7.21
CA LEU A 57 -41.05 -0.26 7.73
C LEU A 57 -40.97 -0.26 9.27
N PRO A 58 -41.53 -1.26 9.95
CA PRO A 58 -41.47 -1.36 11.42
C PRO A 58 -40.07 -1.83 11.88
N LEU A 59 -39.06 -1.01 11.69
CA LEU A 59 -37.69 -1.27 12.12
C LEU A 59 -37.41 -0.59 13.46
N LYS A 60 -36.66 -1.26 14.33
CA LYS A 60 -36.18 -0.69 15.59
C LYS A 60 -35.03 0.29 15.39
N THR A 61 -34.15 0.00 14.46
CA THR A 61 -32.98 0.81 14.15
C THR A 61 -32.41 0.42 12.79
N VAL A 62 -31.69 1.35 12.18
CA VAL A 62 -30.78 1.09 11.06
C VAL A 62 -29.37 1.34 11.56
N SER A 63 -28.41 0.47 11.27
CA SER A 63 -27.01 0.67 11.60
C SER A 63 -26.09 0.39 10.44
N VAL A 64 -24.91 1.02 10.47
CA VAL A 64 -23.77 0.76 9.62
C VAL A 64 -22.60 0.43 10.51
N GLU A 65 -21.93 -0.67 10.24
CA GLU A 65 -20.71 -1.12 10.91
C GLU A 65 -19.59 -1.18 9.89
N ILE A 66 -18.46 -0.58 10.26
CA ILE A 66 -17.24 -0.62 9.44
C ILE A 66 -16.04 -0.95 10.31
N GLU A 67 -15.01 -1.50 9.69
CA GLU A 67 -13.70 -1.71 10.26
C GLU A 67 -12.66 -1.04 9.37
N ARG A 68 -11.69 -0.35 9.98
CA ARG A 68 -10.57 0.30 9.29
C ARG A 68 -9.30 0.09 10.10
N GLU A 69 -8.20 -0.15 9.39
CA GLU A 69 -6.88 -0.31 10.01
C GLU A 69 -5.76 0.18 9.10
N TRP A 70 -4.62 0.50 9.71
CA TRP A 70 -3.39 0.73 8.97
C TRP A 70 -2.85 -0.58 8.41
N HIS A 71 -2.61 -0.62 7.12
CA HIS A 71 -2.01 -1.73 6.41
C HIS A 71 -0.56 -1.45 6.07
N THR A 72 0.29 -2.45 6.17
CA THR A 72 1.66 -2.38 5.69
C THR A 72 1.72 -2.92 4.26
N ALA A 73 2.27 -2.12 3.33
CA ALA A 73 2.56 -2.60 1.99
C ALA A 73 4.06 -2.48 1.67
N TYR A 74 4.53 -3.32 0.76
CA TYR A 74 5.88 -3.30 0.22
C TYR A 74 5.79 -3.09 -1.28
N ILE A 75 6.51 -2.07 -1.77
CA ILE A 75 6.49 -1.65 -3.17
C ILE A 75 7.88 -1.82 -3.74
N ALA A 76 8.00 -2.49 -4.88
CA ALA A 76 9.21 -2.46 -5.70
C ALA A 76 9.17 -1.23 -6.60
N LEU A 77 10.34 -0.62 -6.81
CA LEU A 77 10.54 0.51 -7.69
C LEU A 77 11.63 0.16 -8.70
N GLY A 78 11.42 0.51 -9.96
CA GLY A 78 12.40 0.30 -11.04
C GLY A 78 12.37 1.43 -12.06
N SER A 79 13.54 1.78 -12.59
CA SER A 79 13.71 2.75 -13.68
C SER A 79 14.96 2.43 -14.48
N ASN A 80 14.90 2.58 -15.82
CA ASN A 80 16.08 2.49 -16.71
C ASN A 80 16.09 3.52 -17.83
N MET A 81 15.28 4.57 -17.70
CA MET A 81 15.24 5.68 -18.67
C MET A 81 15.46 7.03 -17.97
N GLY A 82 16.25 7.89 -18.62
CA GLY A 82 16.53 9.23 -18.09
C GLY A 82 17.41 9.19 -16.83
N ASP A 83 17.22 10.14 -15.93
CA ASP A 83 17.87 10.14 -14.61
C ASP A 83 17.10 9.23 -13.65
N SER A 84 17.37 7.92 -13.74
CA SER A 84 16.69 6.89 -12.94
C SER A 84 16.73 7.18 -11.45
N ARG A 85 17.82 7.75 -10.90
CA ARG A 85 17.92 8.05 -9.48
C ARG A 85 16.94 9.15 -9.08
N SER A 86 16.95 10.27 -9.77
CA SER A 86 16.02 11.37 -9.51
C SER A 86 14.56 10.95 -9.69
N ILE A 87 14.28 10.08 -10.66
CA ILE A 87 12.93 9.53 -10.89
C ILE A 87 12.48 8.66 -9.72
N LEU A 88 13.33 7.74 -9.22
CA LEU A 88 12.98 6.91 -8.07
C LEU A 88 12.84 7.74 -6.78
N GLU A 89 13.69 8.72 -6.54
CA GLU A 89 13.59 9.62 -5.38
C GLU A 89 12.29 10.45 -5.43
N ALA A 90 11.92 10.96 -6.61
CA ALA A 90 10.63 11.64 -6.80
C ALA A 90 9.43 10.71 -6.61
N ALA A 91 9.52 9.45 -7.04
CA ALA A 91 8.49 8.44 -6.81
C ALA A 91 8.30 8.14 -5.32
N VAL A 92 9.38 8.01 -4.54
CA VAL A 92 9.33 7.84 -3.08
C VAL A 92 8.61 9.02 -2.42
N GLN A 93 8.92 10.26 -2.84
CA GLN A 93 8.24 11.44 -2.33
C GLN A 93 6.76 11.46 -2.71
N ALA A 94 6.41 11.16 -3.95
CA ALA A 94 5.02 11.11 -4.40
C ALA A 94 4.20 10.04 -3.66
N LEU A 95 4.82 8.90 -3.30
CA LEU A 95 4.20 7.86 -2.48
C LEU A 95 3.95 8.32 -1.04
N ASP A 96 4.87 9.09 -0.45
CA ASP A 96 4.71 9.65 0.90
C ASP A 96 3.67 10.79 0.95
N GLU A 97 3.40 11.44 -0.17
CA GLU A 97 2.38 12.48 -0.32
C GLU A 97 0.95 11.94 -0.56
N ILE A 98 0.79 10.63 -0.81
CA ILE A 98 -0.54 10.02 -0.93
C ILE A 98 -1.29 10.19 0.41
N LYS A 99 -2.52 10.70 0.32
CA LYS A 99 -3.36 10.87 1.52
C LYS A 99 -3.47 9.57 2.32
N ASN A 100 -3.29 9.66 3.64
CA ASN A 100 -3.36 8.52 4.56
C ASN A 100 -2.37 7.39 4.22
N THR A 101 -1.24 7.76 3.71
CA THR A 101 -0.12 6.87 3.41
C THR A 101 1.16 7.50 3.96
N LYS A 102 2.08 6.66 4.40
CA LYS A 102 3.37 7.09 4.93
C LYS A 102 4.45 6.09 4.54
N VAL A 103 5.51 6.57 3.90
CA VAL A 103 6.71 5.77 3.65
C VAL A 103 7.49 5.60 4.95
N GLU A 104 7.74 4.36 5.35
CA GLU A 104 8.42 4.03 6.62
C GLU A 104 9.89 3.69 6.42
N LYS A 105 10.22 3.01 5.33
CA LYS A 105 11.59 2.60 4.98
C LYS A 105 11.77 2.59 3.48
N VAL A 106 12.97 2.91 3.02
CA VAL A 106 13.41 2.77 1.63
C VAL A 106 14.74 2.01 1.65
N SER A 107 14.91 1.04 0.77
CA SER A 107 16.17 0.33 0.58
C SER A 107 17.18 1.21 -0.14
N THR A 108 18.43 0.79 -0.15
CA THR A 108 19.40 1.29 -1.13
C THR A 108 18.92 0.94 -2.54
N PHE A 109 19.16 1.86 -3.50
CA PHE A 109 18.93 1.58 -4.92
C PHE A 109 20.13 0.85 -5.51
N ILE A 110 19.88 -0.28 -6.19
CA ILE A 110 20.90 -1.13 -6.79
C ILE A 110 20.78 -1.13 -8.33
N THR A 111 21.91 -1.09 -9.02
CA THR A 111 21.93 -1.23 -10.47
C THR A 111 21.99 -2.70 -10.84
N THR A 112 21.11 -3.14 -11.75
CA THR A 112 21.02 -4.52 -12.20
C THR A 112 20.85 -4.58 -13.72
N PRO A 113 21.35 -5.63 -14.38
CA PRO A 113 21.07 -5.85 -15.78
C PRO A 113 19.56 -6.07 -15.99
N PRO A 114 19.06 -5.81 -17.21
CA PRO A 114 17.65 -6.00 -17.51
C PRO A 114 17.25 -7.48 -17.40
N TYR A 115 16.05 -7.70 -16.84
CA TYR A 115 15.43 -9.02 -16.72
C TYR A 115 14.49 -9.27 -17.91
N GLY A 116 14.69 -10.35 -18.63
CA GLY A 116 13.90 -10.73 -19.81
C GLY A 116 14.47 -10.16 -21.11
N VAL A 117 14.03 -8.98 -21.56
CA VAL A 117 14.57 -8.31 -22.77
C VAL A 117 15.89 -7.65 -22.41
N THR A 118 17.00 -8.12 -22.98
CA THR A 118 18.37 -7.69 -22.61
C THR A 118 18.92 -6.52 -23.41
N ASP A 119 18.30 -6.16 -24.53
CA ASP A 119 18.73 -5.02 -25.38
C ASP A 119 18.11 -3.70 -24.87
N GLN A 120 18.51 -3.32 -23.65
CA GLN A 120 18.10 -2.08 -23.00
C GLN A 120 19.09 -1.71 -21.88
N PRO A 121 19.09 -0.43 -21.42
CA PRO A 121 19.97 -0.02 -20.32
C PRO A 121 19.70 -0.78 -19.03
N ASP A 122 20.70 -0.82 -18.14
CA ASP A 122 20.57 -1.34 -16.79
C ASP A 122 19.48 -0.61 -16.02
N PHE A 123 18.81 -1.34 -15.15
CA PHE A 123 17.81 -0.80 -14.25
C PHE A 123 18.42 -0.33 -12.94
N LEU A 124 17.92 0.76 -12.41
CA LEU A 124 18.05 1.10 -11.01
C LEU A 124 16.80 0.60 -10.28
N ASN A 125 16.98 -0.32 -9.31
CA ASN A 125 15.90 -0.97 -8.59
C ASN A 125 16.00 -0.75 -7.09
N GLY A 126 14.87 -0.76 -6.40
CA GLY A 126 14.77 -0.71 -4.96
C GLY A 126 13.42 -1.19 -4.45
N CYS A 127 13.27 -1.23 -3.14
CA CYS A 127 12.01 -1.51 -2.49
C CYS A 127 11.76 -0.50 -1.37
N LEU A 128 10.50 -0.25 -1.09
CA LEU A 128 10.11 0.51 0.09
C LEU A 128 9.00 -0.19 0.87
N LYS A 129 8.92 0.17 2.15
CA LYS A 129 7.84 -0.19 3.06
C LYS A 129 7.01 1.06 3.33
N LEU A 130 5.70 0.96 3.22
CA LEU A 130 4.77 2.01 3.60
C LEU A 130 3.63 1.49 4.49
N SER A 131 3.04 2.40 5.25
CA SER A 131 1.75 2.22 5.93
C SER A 131 0.68 3.00 5.20
N THR A 132 -0.52 2.43 5.02
CA THR A 132 -1.62 3.08 4.31
C THR A 132 -2.97 2.68 4.86
N LEU A 133 -3.98 3.57 4.72
CA LEU A 133 -5.39 3.26 4.92
C LEU A 133 -6.11 2.91 3.60
N LEU A 134 -5.42 3.04 2.46
CA LEU A 134 -5.97 2.69 1.15
C LEU A 134 -6.14 1.19 1.03
N TYR A 135 -7.21 0.73 0.41
CA TYR A 135 -7.35 -0.66 -0.02
C TYR A 135 -6.37 -1.01 -1.14
N PRO A 136 -6.08 -2.30 -1.37
CA PRO A 136 -5.10 -2.73 -2.38
C PRO A 136 -5.35 -2.12 -3.77
N GLU A 137 -6.61 -2.10 -4.21
CA GLU A 137 -7.00 -1.57 -5.52
C GLU A 137 -6.89 -0.03 -5.59
N GLU A 138 -7.09 0.64 -4.45
CA GLU A 138 -6.91 2.10 -4.36
C GLU A 138 -5.43 2.44 -4.40
N LEU A 139 -4.60 1.68 -3.68
CA LEU A 139 -3.15 1.81 -3.72
C LEU A 139 -2.62 1.58 -5.14
N LEU A 140 -3.08 0.52 -5.82
CA LEU A 140 -2.70 0.25 -7.22
C LEU A 140 -3.06 1.42 -8.15
N LYS A 141 -4.22 2.05 -7.97
CA LYS A 141 -4.61 3.23 -8.76
C LYS A 141 -3.66 4.41 -8.53
N GLU A 142 -3.23 4.63 -7.28
CA GLU A 142 -2.25 5.68 -6.97
C GLU A 142 -0.88 5.37 -7.56
N LEU A 143 -0.40 4.12 -7.50
CA LEU A 143 0.83 3.71 -8.15
C LEU A 143 0.79 3.97 -9.67
N ASN A 144 -0.29 3.54 -10.33
CA ASN A 144 -0.49 3.79 -11.77
C ASN A 144 -0.55 5.30 -12.11
N ARG A 145 -1.13 6.13 -11.23
CA ARG A 145 -1.14 7.59 -11.40
C ARG A 145 0.29 8.15 -11.36
N ILE A 146 1.08 7.77 -10.36
CA ILE A 146 2.47 8.23 -10.19
C ILE A 146 3.33 7.80 -11.39
N GLU A 147 3.20 6.55 -11.85
CA GLU A 147 3.89 6.07 -13.04
C GLU A 147 3.55 6.89 -14.29
N LYS A 148 2.26 7.19 -14.50
CA LYS A 148 1.79 8.00 -15.63
C LYS A 148 2.33 9.43 -15.56
N GLU A 149 2.35 10.04 -14.39
CA GLU A 149 2.90 11.39 -14.16
C GLU A 149 4.42 11.42 -14.38
N ALA A 150 5.14 10.33 -14.11
CA ALA A 150 6.55 10.16 -14.44
C ALA A 150 6.81 9.91 -15.95
N GLY A 151 5.78 9.96 -16.79
CA GLY A 151 5.90 9.81 -18.24
C GLY A 151 6.00 8.35 -18.73
N ARG A 152 5.47 7.41 -17.95
CA ARG A 152 5.42 6.01 -18.38
C ARG A 152 4.47 5.83 -19.55
N GLU A 153 5.01 5.39 -20.72
CA GLU A 153 4.25 4.88 -21.86
C GLU A 153 4.48 3.37 -21.98
N ARG A 154 3.43 2.57 -21.90
CA ARG A 154 3.50 1.10 -22.10
C ARG A 154 3.51 0.78 -23.60
N ILE A 155 4.70 0.80 -24.23
CA ILE A 155 4.85 0.49 -25.65
C ILE A 155 5.18 -1.00 -25.89
N ILE A 156 5.99 -1.60 -25.02
CA ILE A 156 6.46 -3.00 -25.14
C ILE A 156 6.39 -3.69 -23.77
N HIS A 157 5.90 -4.95 -23.75
CA HIS A 157 5.95 -5.77 -22.53
C HIS A 157 7.41 -6.08 -22.16
N TRP A 158 7.82 -5.73 -20.93
CA TRP A 158 9.21 -5.76 -20.43
C TRP A 158 10.19 -4.83 -21.12
N GLY A 159 9.71 -3.81 -21.85
CA GLY A 159 10.55 -2.79 -22.46
C GLY A 159 11.09 -1.76 -21.45
N PRO A 160 11.88 -0.78 -21.96
CA PRO A 160 12.40 0.32 -21.15
C PRO A 160 11.27 1.10 -20.47
N ARG A 161 11.51 1.54 -19.21
CA ARG A 161 10.49 2.23 -18.40
C ARG A 161 11.09 3.42 -17.67
N THR A 162 10.37 4.54 -17.73
CA THR A 162 10.71 5.70 -16.90
C THR A 162 10.55 5.36 -15.42
N LEU A 163 9.42 4.77 -15.04
CA LEU A 163 9.12 4.32 -13.68
C LEU A 163 8.25 3.06 -13.72
N ASP A 164 8.54 2.11 -12.84
CA ASP A 164 7.77 0.89 -12.59
C ASP A 164 7.54 0.75 -11.10
N LEU A 165 6.28 0.59 -10.66
CA LEU A 165 5.88 0.45 -9.27
C LEU A 165 5.00 -0.79 -9.11
N ASP A 166 5.50 -1.82 -8.44
CA ASP A 166 4.79 -3.07 -8.22
C ASP A 166 4.49 -3.30 -6.71
N ILE A 167 3.26 -3.67 -6.37
CA ILE A 167 2.90 -4.11 -5.01
C ILE A 167 3.46 -5.53 -4.80
N ILE A 168 4.49 -5.64 -3.95
CA ILE A 168 5.10 -6.93 -3.60
C ILE A 168 4.30 -7.66 -2.54
N PHE A 169 3.92 -6.94 -1.47
CA PHE A 169 3.06 -7.45 -0.40
C PHE A 169 2.09 -6.37 0.05
N TYR A 170 0.92 -6.81 0.49
CA TYR A 170 -0.04 -5.99 1.21
C TYR A 170 -0.50 -6.76 2.46
N GLY A 171 0.09 -6.42 3.61
CA GLY A 171 -0.02 -7.24 4.82
C GLY A 171 0.43 -8.67 4.59
N ASP A 172 -0.45 -9.62 4.95
CA ASP A 172 -0.32 -11.05 4.65
C ASP A 172 -1.42 -11.53 3.68
N GLN A 173 -2.08 -10.59 2.99
CA GLN A 173 -3.16 -10.90 2.07
C GLN A 173 -2.65 -11.65 0.84
N ILE A 174 -3.51 -12.51 0.33
CA ILE A 174 -3.34 -13.21 -0.96
C ILE A 174 -4.48 -12.70 -1.84
N ILE A 175 -4.12 -12.01 -2.94
CA ILE A 175 -5.06 -11.40 -3.89
C ILE A 175 -4.74 -11.96 -5.27
N GLU A 176 -5.74 -12.47 -5.96
CA GLU A 176 -5.64 -13.04 -7.31
C GLU A 176 -6.75 -12.43 -8.16
N GLU A 177 -6.52 -11.21 -8.64
CA GLU A 177 -7.43 -10.47 -9.51
C GLU A 177 -6.76 -10.20 -10.86
N ASP A 178 -7.56 -9.86 -11.86
CA ASP A 178 -7.06 -9.64 -13.23
C ASP A 178 -5.94 -8.60 -13.32
N ASP A 179 -6.05 -7.53 -12.51
CA ASP A 179 -5.11 -6.40 -12.53
C ASP A 179 -4.19 -6.37 -11.29
N LEU A 180 -4.41 -7.22 -10.29
CA LEU A 180 -3.68 -7.21 -9.03
C LEU A 180 -3.40 -8.61 -8.49
N CYS A 181 -2.13 -8.98 -8.46
CA CYS A 181 -1.66 -10.21 -7.84
C CYS A 181 -0.73 -9.89 -6.65
N VAL A 182 -1.14 -10.29 -5.44
CA VAL A 182 -0.36 -10.11 -4.21
C VAL A 182 -0.31 -11.44 -3.45
N PRO A 183 0.85 -11.94 -3.06
CA PRO A 183 2.20 -11.46 -3.38
C PRO A 183 2.47 -11.38 -4.88
N HIS A 184 3.37 -10.47 -5.27
CA HIS A 184 3.75 -10.36 -6.69
C HIS A 184 4.22 -11.70 -7.25
N ILE A 185 3.62 -12.13 -8.35
CA ILE A 185 3.67 -13.52 -8.86
C ILE A 185 5.09 -14.06 -9.14
N ASP A 186 6.05 -13.19 -9.44
CA ASP A 186 7.40 -13.59 -9.86
C ASP A 186 8.51 -13.06 -8.93
N MET A 187 8.15 -12.52 -7.76
CA MET A 187 9.13 -11.90 -6.86
C MET A 187 10.22 -12.87 -6.37
N GLN A 188 9.88 -14.15 -6.22
CA GLN A 188 10.79 -15.20 -5.73
C GLN A 188 11.95 -15.51 -6.70
N ASN A 189 11.81 -15.12 -7.97
CA ASN A 189 12.81 -15.33 -9.01
C ASN A 189 13.63 -14.06 -9.31
N ARG A 190 13.33 -12.94 -8.63
CA ARG A 190 13.90 -11.62 -8.90
C ARG A 190 14.85 -11.21 -7.78
N GLU A 191 16.17 -11.39 -7.99
CA GLU A 191 17.17 -10.97 -7.01
C GLU A 191 17.12 -9.46 -6.73
N PHE A 192 16.80 -8.66 -7.77
CA PHE A 192 16.65 -7.21 -7.66
C PHE A 192 15.42 -6.74 -6.84
N VAL A 193 14.51 -7.66 -6.50
CA VAL A 193 13.42 -7.46 -5.53
C VAL A 193 13.83 -8.04 -4.17
N LEU A 194 14.30 -9.29 -4.12
CA LEU A 194 14.63 -9.98 -2.88
C LEU A 194 15.78 -9.32 -2.11
N GLY A 195 16.81 -8.81 -2.82
CA GLY A 195 17.92 -8.09 -2.19
C GLY A 195 17.45 -6.86 -1.41
N PRO A 196 16.83 -5.88 -2.07
CA PRO A 196 16.23 -4.71 -1.42
C PRO A 196 15.20 -5.06 -0.33
N MET A 197 14.38 -6.09 -0.53
CA MET A 197 13.44 -6.58 0.49
C MET A 197 14.15 -7.11 1.73
N CYS A 198 15.27 -7.83 1.58
CA CYS A 198 16.09 -8.29 2.71
C CYS A 198 16.66 -7.14 3.53
N GLU A 199 16.98 -5.99 2.90
CA GLU A 199 17.49 -4.82 3.61
C GLU A 199 16.42 -4.20 4.52
N ILE A 200 15.18 -4.09 4.04
CA ILE A 200 14.11 -3.38 4.77
C ILE A 200 13.23 -4.31 5.62
N ALA A 201 13.12 -5.58 5.26
CA ALA A 201 12.23 -6.54 5.89
C ALA A 201 12.75 -8.00 5.80
N PRO A 202 13.96 -8.34 6.32
CA PRO A 202 14.59 -9.66 6.15
C PRO A 202 13.74 -10.82 6.67
N HIS A 203 12.94 -10.57 7.71
CA HIS A 203 12.10 -11.57 8.37
C HIS A 203 10.65 -11.60 7.85
N LYS A 204 10.27 -10.72 6.90
CA LYS A 204 8.95 -10.78 6.27
C LYS A 204 8.79 -12.15 5.62
N ARG A 205 7.72 -12.84 5.98
CA ARG A 205 7.41 -14.17 5.47
C ARG A 205 6.45 -14.07 4.30
N HIS A 206 6.75 -14.78 3.23
CA HIS A 206 5.87 -14.91 2.07
C HIS A 206 4.61 -15.69 2.49
N PRO A 207 3.38 -15.13 2.32
CA PRO A 207 2.17 -15.76 2.85
C PRO A 207 1.83 -17.12 2.21
N VAL A 208 2.28 -17.38 0.98
CA VAL A 208 2.07 -18.66 0.28
C VAL A 208 3.25 -19.60 0.49
N LEU A 209 4.48 -19.17 0.17
CA LEU A 209 5.68 -20.03 0.22
C LEU A 209 6.15 -20.30 1.64
N LYS A 210 5.72 -19.51 2.63
CA LYS A 210 6.08 -19.62 4.05
C LYS A 210 7.58 -19.41 4.37
N GLU A 211 8.36 -18.97 3.38
CA GLU A 211 9.78 -18.63 3.49
C GLU A 211 9.94 -17.14 3.79
N THR A 212 10.98 -16.78 4.54
CA THR A 212 11.35 -15.38 4.78
C THR A 212 12.09 -14.80 3.56
N MET A 213 12.18 -13.47 3.46
CA MET A 213 12.93 -12.82 2.37
C MET A 213 14.39 -13.29 2.34
N THR A 214 15.01 -13.47 3.51
CA THR A 214 16.39 -13.98 3.62
C THR A 214 16.50 -15.41 3.10
N GLU A 215 15.60 -16.31 3.50
CA GLU A 215 15.60 -17.70 3.04
C GLU A 215 15.40 -17.78 1.52
N MET A 216 14.49 -16.99 0.97
CA MET A 216 14.23 -16.94 -0.47
C MET A 216 15.45 -16.42 -1.25
N LEU A 217 16.12 -15.38 -0.75
CA LEU A 217 17.32 -14.82 -1.42
C LEU A 217 18.47 -15.84 -1.40
N VAL A 218 18.71 -16.52 -0.28
CA VAL A 218 19.74 -17.57 -0.16
C VAL A 218 19.46 -18.71 -1.13
N LYS A 219 18.21 -19.16 -1.20
CA LYS A 219 17.78 -20.22 -2.12
C LYS A 219 17.98 -19.83 -3.59
N LEU A 220 17.61 -18.60 -3.96
CA LEU A 220 17.78 -18.10 -5.32
C LEU A 220 19.28 -18.07 -5.71
N LYS A 221 20.16 -17.59 -4.83
CA LYS A 221 21.60 -17.54 -5.06
C LYS A 221 22.29 -18.91 -5.07
N GLY A 222 21.72 -19.89 -4.35
CA GLY A 222 22.24 -21.26 -4.35
C GLY A 222 21.86 -22.10 -5.56
N ASN A 223 20.85 -21.65 -6.33
CA ASN A 223 20.39 -22.31 -7.55
C ASN A 223 21.03 -21.73 -8.83
N ASN A 224 21.82 -20.66 -8.73
CA ASN A 224 22.60 -20.04 -9.79
C ASN A 224 24.09 -20.42 -9.65
#